data_0784a46d7c14af5b761c327e6dd8dd45
#
_entry.id   0784a46d7c14af5b761c327e6dd8dd45
#
_cell.length_a   1.000
_cell.length_b   1.000
_cell.length_c   1.000
_cell.angle_alpha   90.00
_cell.angle_beta   90.00
_cell.angle_gamma   90.00
#
_symmetry.space_group_name_H-M   'P 1'
#
loop_
_entity.id
_entity.type
_entity.pdbx_description
1 polymer ?
#
loop_
_entity_poly.entity_id
_entity_poly.type
_entity_poly.pdbx_seq_one_letter_code
_entity_poly.pdbx_strand_id
1 'polypeptide(L)'
;KVDIPNSSGFSQLSYINAGTMDNDGWEVNLYANKIIKTKNFSMDFRFNISNSINRIQQLNQNILNGYNADYDYENGTYLTSIQEGNSFGSIYGFRFKGVYQYDKYKAGTQEDAPVARNADGGVILDEKGEPVQMVFGYGHLTTPYKFRGGDAKYEDINHDGSIDELDIVYLGNSNPLFNGGFGPTFRYKNFSCTMFFNYRVGNKIVNVARMNSENMYTTDNQSIAVNWRWRKDGDVTNIPRALSNYNGNGGYNWLGSDRFVEDGSFLRLKYLTFNYSLPKNTVKKMNIERLSFYLTFNNLFVLTKYTGVDPEVV
;
A
#
# COMPACT_ATOMS: atom_id res chain seq x y z
N LYS A 1 -2.86 -23.53 -1.06
CA LYS A 1 -2.85 -24.67 -2.01
C LYS A 1 -1.41 -25.04 -2.27
N VAL A 2 -1.09 -26.33 -2.22
CA VAL A 2 0.27 -26.82 -2.46
C VAL A 2 0.19 -27.80 -3.62
N ASP A 3 1.09 -27.64 -4.59
CA ASP A 3 1.24 -28.59 -5.67
C ASP A 3 1.89 -29.86 -5.13
N ILE A 4 1.24 -30.99 -5.37
CA ILE A 4 1.77 -32.29 -4.98
C ILE A 4 2.63 -32.80 -6.14
N PRO A 5 3.85 -33.31 -5.87
CA PRO A 5 4.69 -33.89 -6.92
C PRO A 5 3.94 -34.96 -7.72
N ASN A 6 4.06 -34.95 -9.02
CA ASN A 6 3.43 -35.92 -9.92
C ASN A 6 3.79 -37.39 -9.59
N SER A 7 4.89 -37.59 -8.87
CA SER A 7 5.33 -38.89 -8.35
C SER A 7 4.39 -39.48 -7.30
N SER A 8 3.50 -38.68 -6.69
CA SER A 8 2.53 -39.14 -5.71
C SER A 8 1.28 -39.79 -6.32
N GLY A 9 1.13 -39.73 -7.65
CA GLY A 9 -0.05 -40.24 -8.36
C GLY A 9 -1.30 -39.39 -8.29
N PHE A 10 -1.20 -38.17 -7.71
CA PHE A 10 -2.29 -37.20 -7.60
C PHE A 10 -1.98 -36.00 -8.50
N SER A 11 -2.95 -35.58 -9.30
CA SER A 11 -2.85 -34.42 -10.20
C SER A 11 -3.57 -33.18 -9.68
N GLN A 12 -4.09 -33.20 -8.45
CA GLN A 12 -4.88 -32.11 -7.88
C GLN A 12 -4.19 -31.45 -6.70
N LEU A 13 -4.35 -30.11 -6.62
CA LEU A 13 -3.96 -29.29 -5.49
C LEU A 13 -4.61 -29.79 -4.20
N SER A 14 -3.80 -30.14 -3.22
CA SER A 14 -4.29 -30.53 -1.89
C SER A 14 -4.25 -29.36 -0.90
N TYR A 15 -5.16 -29.33 0.05
CA TYR A 15 -5.10 -28.42 1.18
C TYR A 15 -4.36 -29.13 2.31
N ILE A 16 -3.31 -28.52 2.81
CA ILE A 16 -2.57 -29.02 3.97
C ILE A 16 -2.51 -27.93 5.04
N ASN A 17 -2.37 -28.37 6.29
CA ASN A 17 -2.06 -27.45 7.38
C ASN A 17 -0.58 -27.04 7.24
N ALA A 18 -0.37 -25.82 6.75
CA ALA A 18 0.93 -25.34 6.33
C ALA A 18 1.69 -24.59 7.42
N GLY A 19 0.99 -24.19 8.48
CA GLY A 19 1.59 -23.42 9.57
C GLY A 19 0.57 -23.00 10.61
N THR A 20 1.04 -22.28 11.60
CA THR A 20 0.23 -21.68 12.67
C THR A 20 0.40 -20.17 12.66
N MET A 21 -0.67 -19.47 12.93
CA MET A 21 -0.70 -18.01 13.05
C MET A 21 -1.52 -17.63 14.29
N ASP A 22 -0.96 -16.79 15.12
CA ASP A 22 -1.67 -16.17 16.22
C ASP A 22 -2.32 -14.88 15.78
N ASN A 23 -3.48 -14.61 16.33
CA ASN A 23 -4.20 -13.35 16.10
C ASN A 23 -4.69 -12.81 17.44
N ASP A 24 -4.03 -11.77 17.93
CA ASP A 24 -4.35 -11.08 19.16
C ASP A 24 -5.06 -9.77 18.86
N GLY A 25 -6.11 -9.48 19.62
CA GLY A 25 -6.84 -8.26 19.39
C GLY A 25 -7.72 -7.85 20.55
N TRP A 26 -8.19 -6.63 20.50
CA TRP A 26 -9.16 -6.09 21.43
C TRP A 26 -10.16 -5.19 20.71
N GLU A 27 -11.34 -5.08 21.28
CA GLU A 27 -12.40 -4.22 20.80
C GLU A 27 -13.06 -3.48 21.96
N VAL A 28 -13.35 -2.20 21.75
CA VAL A 28 -14.09 -1.35 22.69
C VAL A 28 -15.30 -0.77 21.96
N ASN A 29 -16.48 -1.00 22.53
CA ASN A 29 -17.74 -0.42 22.07
C ASN A 29 -18.33 0.49 23.15
N LEU A 30 -18.58 1.75 22.82
CA LEU A 30 -19.17 2.74 23.71
C LEU A 30 -20.49 3.24 23.12
N TYR A 31 -21.55 3.13 23.90
CA TYR A 31 -22.87 3.70 23.60
C TYR A 31 -23.25 4.70 24.71
N ALA A 32 -23.28 5.98 24.38
CA ALA A 32 -23.67 7.02 25.28
C ALA A 32 -25.05 7.57 24.87
N ASN A 33 -26.06 7.18 25.62
CA ASN A 33 -27.45 7.55 25.36
C ASN A 33 -27.80 8.86 26.05
N LYS A 34 -28.40 9.79 25.31
CA LYS A 34 -28.91 11.06 25.84
C LYS A 34 -27.84 11.86 26.58
N ILE A 35 -26.62 11.94 26.01
CA ILE A 35 -25.52 12.76 26.54
C ILE A 35 -26.02 14.19 26.78
N ILE A 36 -26.83 14.70 25.85
CA ILE A 36 -27.57 15.94 26.00
C ILE A 36 -29.03 15.59 25.95
N LYS A 37 -29.81 16.06 26.93
CA LYS A 37 -31.26 15.87 27.00
C LYS A 37 -31.94 17.13 27.48
N THR A 38 -32.80 17.68 26.63
CA THR A 38 -33.72 18.75 26.97
C THR A 38 -35.16 18.34 26.67
N LYS A 39 -36.14 19.22 26.88
CA LYS A 39 -37.56 18.93 26.62
C LYS A 39 -37.83 18.48 25.17
N ASN A 40 -37.11 19.07 24.19
CA ASN A 40 -37.36 18.85 22.78
C ASN A 40 -36.17 18.26 22.01
N PHE A 41 -34.99 18.20 22.63
CA PHE A 41 -33.73 17.77 21.99
C PHE A 41 -33.05 16.67 22.79
N SER A 42 -32.50 15.69 22.07
CA SER A 42 -31.59 14.71 22.65
C SER A 42 -30.49 14.37 21.66
N MET A 43 -29.33 14.01 22.21
CA MET A 43 -28.18 13.54 21.44
C MET A 43 -27.68 12.23 22.03
N ASP A 44 -27.55 11.20 21.20
CA ASP A 44 -26.83 9.99 21.51
C ASP A 44 -25.50 10.00 20.76
N PHE A 45 -24.53 9.26 21.26
CA PHE A 45 -23.25 9.07 20.62
C PHE A 45 -22.84 7.60 20.71
N ARG A 46 -22.28 7.09 19.64
CA ARG A 46 -21.67 5.77 19.59
C ARG A 46 -20.24 5.86 19.07
N PHE A 47 -19.41 5.00 19.61
CA PHE A 47 -18.00 4.89 19.24
C PHE A 47 -17.59 3.43 19.37
N ASN A 48 -16.82 2.97 18.38
CA ASN A 48 -16.12 1.70 18.48
C ASN A 48 -14.71 1.84 17.94
N ILE A 49 -13.81 1.10 18.53
CA ILE A 49 -12.42 0.97 18.10
C ILE A 49 -11.98 -0.47 18.32
N SER A 50 -11.24 -0.99 17.36
CA SER A 50 -10.62 -2.31 17.45
C SER A 50 -9.19 -2.29 16.92
N ASN A 51 -8.40 -3.19 17.46
CA ASN A 51 -7.06 -3.53 16.99
C ASN A 51 -6.98 -5.05 16.84
N SER A 52 -6.30 -5.52 15.82
CA SER A 52 -6.00 -6.93 15.63
C SER A 52 -4.61 -7.05 15.02
N ILE A 53 -3.75 -7.79 15.69
CA ILE A 53 -2.38 -8.06 15.26
C ILE A 53 -2.27 -9.55 15.02
N ASN A 54 -1.93 -9.93 13.81
CA ASN A 54 -1.62 -11.30 13.49
C ASN A 54 -0.09 -11.49 13.46
N ARG A 55 0.35 -12.70 13.80
CA ARG A 55 1.76 -13.09 13.74
C ARG A 55 1.86 -14.54 13.31
N ILE A 56 2.67 -14.78 12.31
CA ILE A 56 2.99 -16.13 11.83
C ILE A 56 3.97 -16.75 12.84
N GLN A 57 3.55 -17.83 13.48
CA GLN A 57 4.35 -18.52 14.52
C GLN A 57 5.25 -19.59 13.92
N GLN A 58 4.70 -20.36 13.00
CA GLN A 58 5.41 -21.49 12.41
C GLN A 58 4.93 -21.72 10.99
N LEU A 59 5.84 -22.00 10.10
CA LEU A 59 5.56 -22.39 8.72
C LEU A 59 6.33 -23.65 8.35
N ASN A 60 5.77 -24.46 7.47
CA ASN A 60 6.46 -25.58 6.89
C ASN A 60 7.60 -25.05 5.98
N GLN A 61 8.84 -25.54 6.22
CA GLN A 61 10.04 -25.08 5.53
C GLN A 61 9.94 -25.22 4.00
N ASN A 62 9.28 -26.26 3.50
CA ASN A 62 9.10 -26.45 2.06
C ASN A 62 8.18 -25.39 1.45
N ILE A 63 7.25 -24.84 2.24
CA ILE A 63 6.35 -23.77 1.82
C ILE A 63 7.08 -22.44 1.82
N LEU A 64 7.87 -22.16 2.86
CA LEU A 64 8.75 -20.98 2.91
C LEU A 64 9.68 -20.94 1.71
N ASN A 65 10.33 -22.06 1.40
CA ASN A 65 11.24 -22.15 0.27
C ASN A 65 10.52 -21.96 -1.08
N GLY A 66 9.29 -22.49 -1.24
CA GLY A 66 8.50 -22.32 -2.46
C GLY A 66 8.00 -20.88 -2.64
N TYR A 67 7.50 -20.23 -1.60
CA TYR A 67 7.00 -18.86 -1.69
C TYR A 67 8.10 -17.80 -1.78
N ASN A 68 9.29 -18.08 -1.23
CA ASN A 68 10.41 -17.13 -1.23
C ASN A 68 11.40 -17.41 -2.38
N ALA A 69 11.31 -18.55 -3.08
CA ALA A 69 12.21 -18.91 -4.19
C ALA A 69 11.77 -18.33 -5.54
N ASP A 70 10.46 -18.13 -5.73
CA ASP A 70 9.91 -17.62 -6.99
C ASP A 70 9.67 -16.11 -6.87
N TYR A 71 10.74 -15.38 -6.60
CA TYR A 71 10.69 -13.93 -6.69
C TYR A 71 10.66 -13.55 -8.17
N ASP A 72 9.48 -13.17 -8.62
CA ASP A 72 9.30 -12.66 -9.97
C ASP A 72 9.66 -11.16 -9.96
N TYR A 73 10.80 -10.83 -10.61
CA TYR A 73 11.32 -9.45 -10.71
C TYR A 73 10.60 -8.61 -11.73
N GLU A 74 9.59 -9.18 -12.34
CA GLU A 74 8.82 -8.40 -13.28
C GLU A 74 8.18 -7.21 -12.56
N ASN A 75 8.25 -6.10 -13.24
CA ASN A 75 7.76 -4.78 -12.86
C ASN A 75 6.65 -4.75 -11.81
N GLY A 76 6.95 -4.08 -10.70
CA GLY A 76 5.97 -3.79 -9.69
C GLY A 76 5.59 -4.94 -8.78
N THR A 77 6.27 -6.07 -8.87
CA THR A 77 6.05 -7.18 -7.96
C THR A 77 6.66 -6.87 -6.60
N TYR A 78 5.84 -6.95 -5.56
CA TYR A 78 6.28 -6.84 -4.18
C TYR A 78 6.46 -8.22 -3.61
N LEU A 79 7.55 -8.43 -2.87
CA LEU A 79 7.69 -9.64 -2.10
C LEU A 79 6.57 -9.74 -1.07
N THR A 80 5.76 -10.76 -1.22
CA THR A 80 4.97 -11.30 -0.14
C THR A 80 5.85 -12.25 0.66
N SER A 81 6.92 -11.74 1.26
CA SER A 81 7.77 -12.57 2.10
C SER A 81 7.00 -12.99 3.33
N ILE A 82 6.53 -14.21 3.31
CA ILE A 82 5.91 -14.83 4.47
C ILE A 82 7.05 -15.30 5.37
N GLN A 83 7.25 -14.63 6.49
CA GLN A 83 8.29 -14.94 7.45
C GLN A 83 7.70 -15.25 8.82
N GLU A 84 8.28 -16.25 9.49
CA GLU A 84 7.98 -16.52 10.90
C GLU A 84 8.30 -15.30 11.75
N GLY A 85 7.45 -15.02 12.71
CA GLY A 85 7.55 -13.85 13.58
C GLY A 85 6.93 -12.56 13.00
N ASN A 86 6.69 -12.51 11.70
CA ASN A 86 6.10 -11.35 11.04
C ASN A 86 4.59 -11.47 10.84
N SER A 87 3.96 -10.34 10.57
CA SER A 87 2.51 -10.28 10.30
C SER A 87 2.21 -10.71 8.87
N PHE A 88 1.17 -11.50 8.69
CA PHE A 88 0.58 -11.71 7.37
C PHE A 88 0.02 -10.38 6.84
N GLY A 89 0.36 -10.03 5.62
CA GLY A 89 0.06 -8.71 5.04
C GLY A 89 1.22 -7.72 5.08
N SER A 90 2.39 -8.15 5.58
CA SER A 90 3.63 -7.38 5.46
C SER A 90 4.03 -7.20 4.00
N ILE A 91 4.48 -5.99 3.66
CA ILE A 91 4.91 -5.59 2.32
C ILE A 91 6.42 -5.40 2.36
N TYR A 92 7.13 -6.06 1.46
CA TYR A 92 8.58 -5.96 1.31
C TYR A 92 8.92 -5.48 -0.09
N GLY A 93 10.02 -4.77 -0.23
CA GLY A 93 10.51 -4.25 -1.50
C GLY A 93 11.71 -3.34 -1.30
N PHE A 94 12.07 -2.63 -2.35
CA PHE A 94 13.21 -1.73 -2.35
C PHE A 94 12.86 -0.35 -1.79
N ARG A 95 13.85 0.36 -1.25
CA ARG A 95 13.70 1.78 -0.93
C ARG A 95 14.08 2.63 -2.13
N PHE A 96 13.13 3.42 -2.61
CA PHE A 96 13.33 4.34 -3.71
C PHE A 96 13.96 5.65 -3.22
N LYS A 97 15.06 6.05 -3.82
CA LYS A 97 15.82 7.27 -3.47
C LYS A 97 15.75 8.36 -4.54
N GLY A 98 14.86 8.23 -5.51
CA GLY A 98 14.73 9.18 -6.62
C GLY A 98 15.23 8.61 -7.93
N VAL A 99 15.83 9.47 -8.75
CA VAL A 99 16.31 9.15 -10.09
C VAL A 99 17.74 9.65 -10.21
N TYR A 100 18.63 8.86 -10.80
CA TYR A 100 19.99 9.31 -11.10
C TYR A 100 19.95 10.50 -12.05
N GLN A 101 20.49 11.65 -11.62
CA GLN A 101 20.42 12.90 -12.40
C GLN A 101 21.38 12.91 -13.59
N TYR A 102 22.48 12.17 -13.51
CA TYR A 102 23.54 12.14 -14.51
C TYR A 102 23.86 10.72 -14.95
N ASP A 103 24.20 10.55 -16.23
CA ASP A 103 24.61 9.25 -16.78
C ASP A 103 26.04 8.87 -16.36
N LYS A 104 26.92 9.86 -16.25
CA LYS A 104 28.32 9.65 -15.88
C LYS A 104 28.70 10.39 -14.62
N TYR A 105 29.43 9.70 -13.75
CA TYR A 105 29.98 10.31 -12.56
C TYR A 105 31.10 11.30 -12.91
N LYS A 106 31.10 12.44 -12.23
CA LYS A 106 32.19 13.39 -12.25
C LYS A 106 32.26 14.08 -10.89
N ALA A 107 33.36 13.84 -10.17
CA ALA A 107 33.57 14.39 -8.84
C ALA A 107 33.39 15.93 -8.81
N GLY A 108 32.61 16.37 -7.79
CA GLY A 108 32.35 17.80 -7.56
C GLY A 108 31.29 18.42 -8.50
N THR A 109 30.84 17.75 -9.55
CA THR A 109 29.87 18.31 -10.52
C THR A 109 28.72 17.39 -10.93
N GLN A 110 28.96 16.09 -11.01
CA GLN A 110 27.96 15.08 -11.43
C GLN A 110 27.97 13.94 -10.40
N GLU A 111 27.66 14.28 -9.15
CA GLU A 111 27.72 13.37 -8.02
C GLU A 111 26.58 12.35 -8.03
N ASP A 112 25.38 12.72 -8.50
CA ASP A 112 24.21 11.86 -8.54
C ASP A 112 24.15 11.05 -9.84
N ALA A 113 25.17 10.22 -10.04
CA ALA A 113 25.29 9.25 -11.13
C ALA A 113 25.26 7.80 -10.54
N PRO A 114 24.98 6.77 -11.35
CA PRO A 114 24.83 5.41 -10.90
C PRO A 114 26.17 4.72 -10.60
N VAL A 115 26.84 5.17 -9.54
CA VAL A 115 28.09 4.60 -9.02
C VAL A 115 27.89 4.06 -7.63
N ALA A 116 28.56 2.96 -7.32
CA ALA A 116 28.56 2.32 -6.01
C ALA A 116 29.21 3.23 -4.95
N ARG A 117 28.60 3.25 -3.75
CA ARG A 117 29.09 4.05 -2.63
C ARG A 117 29.21 3.21 -1.38
N ASN A 118 30.27 3.42 -0.62
CA ASN A 118 30.41 2.83 0.70
C ASN A 118 29.46 3.47 1.74
N ALA A 119 29.43 2.94 2.94
CA ALA A 119 28.57 3.42 4.03
C ALA A 119 28.81 4.90 4.40
N ASP A 120 30.01 5.42 4.18
CA ASP A 120 30.34 6.83 4.43
C ASP A 120 29.97 7.74 3.26
N GLY A 121 29.38 7.18 2.18
CA GLY A 121 28.99 7.90 0.96
C GLY A 121 30.09 8.10 -0.05
N GLY A 122 31.33 7.64 0.21
CA GLY A 122 32.44 7.68 -0.71
C GLY A 122 32.26 6.75 -1.90
N VAL A 123 32.69 7.17 -3.09
CA VAL A 123 32.61 6.35 -4.30
C VAL A 123 33.58 5.18 -4.21
N ILE A 124 33.10 4.00 -4.54
CA ILE A 124 33.91 2.78 -4.61
C ILE A 124 34.62 2.77 -5.96
N LEU A 125 35.93 2.55 -5.94
CA LEU A 125 36.76 2.47 -7.13
C LEU A 125 37.19 1.01 -7.39
N ASP A 126 37.30 0.66 -8.66
CA ASP A 126 37.83 -0.63 -9.09
C ASP A 126 39.37 -0.67 -9.00
N GLU A 127 39.97 -1.78 -9.37
CA GLU A 127 41.44 -1.97 -9.38
C GLU A 127 42.20 -0.99 -10.30
N LYS A 128 41.51 -0.34 -11.23
CA LYS A 128 42.07 0.66 -12.15
C LYS A 128 41.85 2.09 -11.67
N GLY A 129 41.18 2.25 -10.51
CA GLY A 129 40.84 3.57 -9.98
C GLY A 129 39.60 4.20 -10.62
N GLU A 130 38.81 3.45 -11.39
CA GLU A 130 37.56 3.93 -12.00
C GLU A 130 36.36 3.65 -11.09
N PRO A 131 35.35 4.53 -11.08
CA PRO A 131 34.15 4.34 -10.29
C PRO A 131 33.40 3.05 -10.66
N VAL A 132 33.06 2.22 -9.66
CA VAL A 132 32.27 1.01 -9.86
C VAL A 132 30.84 1.40 -10.22
N GLN A 133 30.35 0.88 -11.34
CA GLN A 133 29.00 1.11 -11.82
C GLN A 133 27.96 0.36 -10.99
N MET A 134 26.90 1.03 -10.56
CA MET A 134 25.73 0.36 -9.95
C MET A 134 25.07 -0.59 -10.94
N VAL A 135 24.71 -1.77 -10.47
CA VAL A 135 24.05 -2.79 -11.28
C VAL A 135 22.80 -3.32 -10.57
N PHE A 136 21.87 -3.88 -11.34
CA PHE A 136 20.85 -4.77 -10.83
C PHE A 136 21.37 -6.18 -11.04
N GLY A 137 21.72 -6.86 -9.93
CA GLY A 137 22.52 -8.07 -9.91
C GLY A 137 21.79 -9.33 -9.49
N TYR A 138 20.49 -9.38 -9.66
CA TYR A 138 19.66 -10.46 -9.15
C TYR A 138 20.06 -11.85 -9.67
N GLY A 139 20.05 -12.86 -8.77
CA GLY A 139 20.74 -14.14 -8.88
C GLY A 139 20.48 -15.02 -10.11
N HIS A 140 19.48 -14.75 -10.94
CA HIS A 140 19.23 -15.49 -12.18
C HIS A 140 19.65 -14.74 -13.46
N LEU A 141 20.06 -13.48 -13.35
CA LEU A 141 20.53 -12.71 -14.47
C LEU A 141 21.93 -13.18 -14.89
N THR A 142 22.06 -13.68 -16.12
CA THR A 142 23.36 -14.05 -16.71
C THR A 142 24.25 -12.82 -16.94
N THR A 143 23.63 -11.64 -17.10
CA THR A 143 24.34 -10.36 -17.25
C THR A 143 23.60 -9.31 -16.43
N PRO A 144 24.22 -8.74 -15.38
CA PRO A 144 23.61 -7.70 -14.60
C PRO A 144 23.23 -6.47 -15.44
N TYR A 145 22.09 -5.86 -15.14
CA TYR A 145 21.71 -4.60 -15.74
C TYR A 145 22.53 -3.47 -15.14
N LYS A 146 23.16 -2.64 -15.96
CA LYS A 146 23.89 -1.44 -15.51
C LYS A 146 22.98 -0.24 -15.49
N PHE A 147 22.77 0.32 -14.30
CA PHE A 147 22.00 1.55 -14.17
C PHE A 147 22.63 2.70 -14.93
N ARG A 148 21.79 3.62 -15.40
CA ARG A 148 22.18 4.78 -16.19
C ARG A 148 21.50 6.03 -15.67
N GLY A 149 21.91 7.19 -16.17
CA GLY A 149 21.23 8.46 -15.93
C GLY A 149 19.75 8.34 -16.29
N GLY A 150 18.89 8.84 -15.40
CA GLY A 150 17.45 8.74 -15.54
C GLY A 150 16.82 7.46 -15.04
N ASP A 151 17.59 6.45 -14.66
CA ASP A 151 17.04 5.24 -14.04
C ASP A 151 16.63 5.50 -12.59
N ALA A 152 15.69 4.70 -12.11
CA ALA A 152 15.30 4.70 -10.72
C ALA A 152 16.49 4.35 -9.84
N LYS A 153 16.69 5.13 -8.78
CA LYS A 153 17.73 4.94 -7.79
C LYS A 153 17.14 4.23 -6.59
N TYR A 154 17.62 3.04 -6.32
CA TYR A 154 17.29 2.27 -5.13
C TYR A 154 18.41 2.34 -4.11
N GLU A 155 18.08 2.13 -2.83
CA GLU A 155 19.06 2.08 -1.76
C GLU A 155 19.81 0.75 -1.80
N ASP A 156 21.12 0.83 -1.97
CA ASP A 156 22.07 -0.27 -1.79
C ASP A 156 22.41 -0.33 -0.29
N ILE A 157 21.81 -1.30 0.42
CA ILE A 157 21.84 -1.36 1.88
C ILE A 157 23.13 -1.97 2.40
N ASN A 158 23.64 -2.98 1.68
CA ASN A 158 24.88 -3.66 2.03
C ASN A 158 26.12 -2.99 1.44
N HIS A 159 25.92 -1.98 0.56
CA HIS A 159 26.99 -1.19 -0.08
C HIS A 159 27.95 -2.03 -0.95
N ASP A 160 27.43 -3.03 -1.65
CA ASP A 160 28.22 -3.90 -2.54
C ASP A 160 28.22 -3.44 -4.01
N GLY A 161 27.39 -2.42 -4.34
CA GLY A 161 27.26 -1.87 -5.70
C GLY A 161 26.27 -2.61 -6.57
N SER A 162 25.54 -3.56 -6.03
CA SER A 162 24.45 -4.28 -6.68
C SER A 162 23.12 -3.98 -5.99
N ILE A 163 22.07 -3.91 -6.74
CA ILE A 163 20.70 -3.94 -6.20
C ILE A 163 20.18 -5.35 -6.41
N ASP A 164 19.92 -6.06 -5.31
CA ASP A 164 19.51 -7.45 -5.33
C ASP A 164 18.61 -7.81 -4.13
N GLU A 165 18.46 -9.11 -3.83
CA GLU A 165 17.62 -9.62 -2.72
C GLU A 165 18.07 -9.13 -1.34
N LEU A 166 19.33 -8.74 -1.16
CA LEU A 166 19.88 -8.26 0.11
C LEU A 166 19.44 -6.83 0.43
N ASP A 167 18.95 -6.09 -0.58
CA ASP A 167 18.44 -4.73 -0.44
C ASP A 167 16.94 -4.65 -0.20
N ILE A 168 16.27 -5.80 -0.10
CA ILE A 168 14.84 -5.86 0.16
C ILE A 168 14.56 -5.65 1.65
N VAL A 169 13.68 -4.71 1.94
CA VAL A 169 13.30 -4.33 3.31
C VAL A 169 11.80 -4.32 3.54
N TYR A 170 11.41 -4.33 4.80
CA TYR A 170 10.04 -4.12 5.21
C TYR A 170 9.59 -2.69 4.91
N LEU A 171 8.50 -2.55 4.13
CA LEU A 171 7.93 -1.27 3.70
C LEU A 171 6.64 -0.91 4.45
N GLY A 172 6.04 -1.85 5.15
CA GLY A 172 4.82 -1.64 5.91
C GLY A 172 3.89 -2.84 5.91
N ASN A 173 2.69 -2.64 6.45
CA ASN A 173 1.68 -3.69 6.58
C ASN A 173 0.34 -3.22 6.03
N SER A 174 -0.37 -4.08 5.31
CA SER A 174 -1.71 -3.82 4.81
C SER A 174 -2.78 -3.86 5.92
N ASN A 175 -2.48 -4.49 7.06
CA ASN A 175 -3.39 -4.51 8.19
C ASN A 175 -3.33 -3.18 8.96
N PRO A 176 -4.47 -2.61 9.36
CA PRO A 176 -4.50 -1.38 10.12
C PRO A 176 -4.06 -1.59 11.57
N LEU A 177 -3.45 -0.57 12.16
CA LEU A 177 -3.22 -0.52 13.61
C LEU A 177 -4.54 -0.39 14.37
N PHE A 178 -5.43 0.47 13.85
CA PHE A 178 -6.77 0.66 14.43
C PHE A 178 -7.80 0.81 13.33
N ASN A 179 -8.97 0.25 13.58
CA ASN A 179 -10.17 0.50 12.79
C ASN A 179 -11.38 0.67 13.69
N GLY A 180 -12.40 1.33 13.17
CA GLY A 180 -13.60 1.55 13.95
C GLY A 180 -14.54 2.55 13.33
N GLY A 181 -15.44 3.06 14.17
CA GLY A 181 -16.39 4.06 13.75
C GLY A 181 -16.99 4.84 14.90
N PHE A 182 -17.53 5.98 14.57
CA PHE A 182 -18.24 6.83 15.55
C PHE A 182 -19.31 7.66 14.88
N GLY A 183 -20.28 8.09 15.68
CA GLY A 183 -21.26 9.03 15.17
C GLY A 183 -22.33 9.42 16.15
N PRO A 184 -22.79 10.69 16.06
CA PRO A 184 -23.91 11.20 16.80
C PRO A 184 -25.25 10.84 16.16
N THR A 185 -26.27 10.76 17.00
CA THR A 185 -27.67 10.79 16.61
C THR A 185 -28.35 11.93 17.32
N PHE A 186 -28.77 12.91 16.57
CA PHE A 186 -29.52 14.06 17.07
C PHE A 186 -31.02 13.82 16.89
N ARG A 187 -31.82 14.16 17.90
CA ARG A 187 -33.28 14.13 17.81
C ARG A 187 -33.83 15.45 18.32
N TYR A 188 -34.62 16.07 17.48
CA TYR A 188 -35.34 17.30 17.84
C TYR A 188 -36.82 17.14 17.47
N LYS A 189 -37.69 17.06 18.50
CA LYS A 189 -39.12 16.75 18.31
C LYS A 189 -39.33 15.53 17.41
N ASN A 190 -39.87 15.75 16.23
CA ASN A 190 -40.20 14.72 15.24
C ASN A 190 -39.12 14.48 14.20
N PHE A 191 -38.01 15.23 14.28
CA PHE A 191 -36.88 15.15 13.38
C PHE A 191 -35.72 14.40 14.04
N SER A 192 -35.03 13.57 13.26
CA SER A 192 -33.74 12.99 13.70
C SER A 192 -32.71 13.03 12.57
N CYS A 193 -31.47 13.23 12.97
CA CYS A 193 -30.30 13.22 12.09
C CYS A 193 -29.28 12.25 12.69
N THR A 194 -28.89 11.24 11.92
CA THR A 194 -27.89 10.26 12.32
C THR A 194 -26.72 10.34 11.37
N MET A 195 -25.52 10.48 11.92
CA MET A 195 -24.27 10.43 11.18
C MET A 195 -23.47 9.23 11.66
N PHE A 196 -22.71 8.65 10.75
CA PHE A 196 -21.75 7.62 11.12
C PHE A 196 -20.49 7.74 10.27
N PHE A 197 -19.38 7.85 10.96
CA PHE A 197 -18.06 7.86 10.38
C PHE A 197 -17.41 6.51 10.62
N ASN A 198 -16.72 5.98 9.62
CA ASN A 198 -15.78 4.89 9.81
C ASN A 198 -14.36 5.38 9.53
N TYR A 199 -13.41 4.77 10.18
CA TYR A 199 -12.00 5.08 10.02
C TYR A 199 -11.13 3.83 10.05
N ARG A 200 -9.99 3.95 9.39
CA ARG A 200 -8.89 2.99 9.43
C ARG A 200 -7.59 3.78 9.54
N VAL A 201 -6.65 3.30 10.36
CA VAL A 201 -5.41 4.03 10.63
C VAL A 201 -4.23 3.06 10.63
N GLY A 202 -3.15 3.47 9.96
CA GLY A 202 -1.85 2.81 10.03
C GLY A 202 -1.61 1.67 9.04
N ASN A 203 -2.57 1.37 8.16
CA ASN A 203 -2.34 0.42 7.07
C ASN A 203 -1.61 1.08 5.90
N LYS A 204 -0.86 0.26 5.18
CA LYS A 204 -0.24 0.62 3.91
C LYS A 204 -0.99 0.00 2.74
N ILE A 205 -1.01 0.70 1.62
CA ILE A 205 -1.63 0.26 0.37
C ILE A 205 -0.60 0.41 -0.74
N VAL A 206 -0.43 -0.64 -1.55
CA VAL A 206 0.30 -0.54 -2.82
C VAL A 206 -0.62 0.09 -3.85
N ASN A 207 -0.27 1.28 -4.31
CA ASN A 207 -1.05 1.98 -5.34
C ASN A 207 -0.73 1.43 -6.74
N VAL A 208 -1.28 0.26 -7.05
CA VAL A 208 -1.09 -0.45 -8.32
C VAL A 208 -1.59 0.39 -9.51
N ALA A 209 -2.69 1.14 -9.33
CA ALA A 209 -3.23 1.99 -10.38
C ALA A 209 -2.24 3.11 -10.77
N ARG A 210 -1.62 3.75 -9.78
CA ARG A 210 -0.57 4.75 -10.00
C ARG A 210 0.66 4.11 -10.64
N MET A 211 1.08 2.97 -10.12
CA MET A 211 2.23 2.22 -10.64
C MET A 211 2.06 1.89 -12.12
N ASN A 212 0.90 1.35 -12.51
CA ASN A 212 0.62 1.01 -13.90
C ASN A 212 0.48 2.25 -14.79
N SER A 213 -0.09 3.34 -14.30
CA SER A 213 -0.29 4.57 -15.08
C SER A 213 0.99 5.42 -15.20
N GLU A 214 1.95 5.26 -14.30
CA GLU A 214 3.28 5.89 -14.39
C GLU A 214 4.32 4.98 -15.08
N ASN A 215 3.96 3.76 -15.40
CA ASN A 215 4.80 2.81 -16.09
C ASN A 215 4.93 3.19 -17.58
N MET A 216 6.12 3.60 -17.97
CA MET A 216 6.45 3.91 -19.37
C MET A 216 7.10 2.72 -20.11
N TYR A 217 6.73 1.54 -19.75
CA TYR A 217 7.27 0.27 -20.14
C TYR A 217 6.47 -0.37 -21.28
N THR A 218 5.16 -0.15 -21.26
CA THR A 218 4.20 -0.62 -22.26
C THR A 218 3.63 0.55 -23.06
N THR A 219 2.69 0.26 -23.95
CA THR A 219 1.94 1.23 -24.76
C THR A 219 0.60 1.63 -24.16
N ASP A 220 0.37 1.30 -22.90
CA ASP A 220 -0.88 1.60 -22.19
C ASP A 220 -1.03 3.09 -21.90
N ASN A 221 -2.26 3.50 -21.56
CA ASN A 221 -2.56 4.86 -21.16
C ASN A 221 -1.78 5.25 -19.90
N GLN A 222 -1.17 6.43 -19.95
CA GLN A 222 -0.28 6.92 -18.91
C GLN A 222 -0.86 8.12 -18.16
N SER A 223 -0.43 8.26 -16.91
CA SER A 223 -0.67 9.46 -16.12
C SER A 223 0.03 10.68 -16.71
N ILE A 224 -0.54 11.87 -16.52
CA ILE A 224 0.11 13.14 -16.86
C ILE A 224 1.47 13.33 -16.16
N ALA A 225 1.69 12.65 -15.03
CA ALA A 225 2.93 12.68 -14.26
C ALA A 225 4.16 12.30 -15.10
N VAL A 226 4.01 11.40 -16.08
CA VAL A 226 5.11 10.96 -16.95
C VAL A 226 5.69 12.08 -17.84
N ASN A 227 4.98 13.20 -17.97
CA ASN A 227 5.50 14.37 -18.65
C ASN A 227 6.70 15.01 -17.93
N TRP A 228 6.82 14.79 -16.63
CA TRP A 228 7.95 15.25 -15.79
C TRP A 228 9.04 14.20 -15.61
N ARG A 229 9.06 13.14 -16.44
CA ARG A 229 10.14 12.15 -16.42
C ARG A 229 11.50 12.76 -16.71
N TRP A 230 12.55 12.15 -16.24
CA TRP A 230 13.91 12.49 -16.62
C TRP A 230 14.12 12.32 -18.13
N ARG A 231 14.78 13.27 -18.77
CA ARG A 231 15.02 13.32 -20.22
C ARG A 231 16.48 13.56 -20.59
N LYS A 232 17.23 14.25 -19.73
CA LYS A 232 18.62 14.62 -19.96
C LYS A 232 19.37 14.83 -18.66
N ASP A 233 20.68 14.75 -18.72
CA ASP A 233 21.58 15.03 -17.61
C ASP A 233 21.26 16.36 -16.92
N GLY A 234 21.19 16.31 -15.59
CA GLY A 234 20.84 17.42 -14.73
C GLY A 234 19.35 17.61 -14.48
N ASP A 235 18.46 16.82 -15.08
CA ASP A 235 17.04 16.86 -14.73
C ASP A 235 16.82 16.32 -13.32
N VAL A 236 16.15 17.10 -12.47
CA VAL A 236 15.77 16.73 -11.10
C VAL A 236 14.31 16.32 -11.08
N THR A 237 14.06 15.04 -10.91
CA THR A 237 12.70 14.46 -10.91
C THR A 237 12.65 13.15 -10.14
N ASN A 238 11.44 12.78 -9.69
CA ASN A 238 11.16 11.47 -9.11
C ASN A 238 10.52 10.49 -10.11
N ILE A 239 10.43 10.88 -11.38
CA ILE A 239 9.88 10.04 -12.44
C ILE A 239 11.05 9.56 -13.32
N PRO A 240 11.36 8.27 -13.36
CA PRO A 240 12.45 7.73 -14.17
C PRO A 240 12.27 7.99 -15.66
N ARG A 241 13.33 7.81 -16.41
CA ARG A 241 13.27 7.82 -17.88
C ARG A 241 12.38 6.70 -18.40
N ALA A 242 11.80 6.88 -19.57
CA ALA A 242 11.09 5.82 -20.26
C ALA A 242 12.05 4.70 -20.70
N LEU A 243 11.74 3.48 -20.32
CA LEU A 243 12.43 2.29 -20.78
C LEU A 243 11.39 1.34 -21.40
N SER A 244 11.62 0.93 -22.66
CA SER A 244 10.78 -0.05 -23.32
C SER A 244 11.21 -1.46 -22.94
N ASN A 245 10.25 -2.38 -22.81
CA ASN A 245 10.51 -3.80 -22.59
C ASN A 245 11.02 -4.54 -23.83
N TYR A 246 11.18 -3.85 -24.95
CA TYR A 246 11.45 -4.46 -26.25
C TYR A 246 12.67 -5.41 -26.29
N ASN A 247 13.58 -5.32 -25.33
CA ASN A 247 14.76 -6.20 -25.22
C ASN A 247 14.94 -6.82 -23.82
N GLY A 248 13.87 -6.95 -23.03
CA GLY A 248 13.96 -7.49 -21.66
C GLY A 248 14.63 -6.57 -20.63
N ASN A 249 14.99 -5.36 -21.00
CA ASN A 249 15.78 -4.44 -20.15
C ASN A 249 14.94 -3.35 -19.47
N GLY A 250 13.61 -3.42 -19.54
CA GLY A 250 12.75 -2.31 -19.14
C GLY A 250 12.28 -2.31 -17.69
N GLY A 251 12.43 -3.41 -16.97
CA GLY A 251 11.77 -3.63 -15.71
C GLY A 251 12.32 -2.88 -14.50
N TYR A 252 13.58 -2.48 -14.53
CA TYR A 252 14.31 -2.08 -13.34
C TYR A 252 13.96 -0.67 -12.82
N ASN A 253 13.27 0.13 -13.60
CA ASN A 253 12.75 1.43 -13.13
C ASN A 253 11.46 1.33 -12.31
N TRP A 254 10.86 0.14 -12.25
CA TRP A 254 9.54 -0.11 -11.68
C TRP A 254 9.51 -1.29 -10.71
N LEU A 255 10.62 -1.56 -10.08
CA LEU A 255 10.69 -2.58 -9.03
C LEU A 255 9.73 -2.22 -7.89
N GLY A 256 9.16 -3.22 -7.25
CA GLY A 256 8.34 -3.08 -6.06
C GLY A 256 9.09 -2.31 -4.97
N SER A 257 8.67 -1.07 -4.72
CA SER A 257 9.38 -0.15 -3.82
C SER A 257 8.42 0.73 -3.03
N ASP A 258 8.92 1.43 -2.04
CA ASP A 258 8.16 2.38 -1.24
C ASP A 258 7.61 3.58 -2.05
N ARG A 259 8.06 3.77 -3.28
CA ARG A 259 7.52 4.79 -4.19
C ARG A 259 6.01 4.68 -4.38
N PHE A 260 5.47 3.48 -4.38
CA PHE A 260 4.06 3.20 -4.61
C PHE A 260 3.34 2.65 -3.38
N VAL A 261 4.03 2.58 -2.22
CA VAL A 261 3.44 2.19 -0.95
C VAL A 261 2.96 3.43 -0.22
N GLU A 262 1.66 3.63 -0.18
CA GLU A 262 1.03 4.82 0.36
C GLU A 262 0.37 4.57 1.72
N ASP A 263 0.09 5.66 2.44
CA ASP A 263 -0.69 5.61 3.68
C ASP A 263 -2.17 5.37 3.33
N GLY A 264 -2.67 4.21 3.70
CA GLY A 264 -4.06 3.80 3.50
C GLY A 264 -5.03 4.29 4.58
N SER A 265 -4.57 5.11 5.51
CA SER A 265 -5.44 5.66 6.56
C SER A 265 -6.53 6.55 5.97
N PHE A 266 -7.74 6.42 6.51
CA PHE A 266 -8.86 7.25 6.08
C PHE A 266 -9.87 7.51 7.19
N LEU A 267 -10.66 8.57 6.99
CA LEU A 267 -11.90 8.87 7.71
C LEU A 267 -13.01 9.11 6.69
N ARG A 268 -14.10 8.33 6.75
CA ARG A 268 -15.23 8.39 5.80
C ARG A 268 -16.52 8.70 6.51
N LEU A 269 -17.32 9.62 5.99
CA LEU A 269 -18.72 9.73 6.38
C LEU A 269 -19.51 8.63 5.67
N LYS A 270 -19.71 7.50 6.38
CA LYS A 270 -20.31 6.27 5.84
C LYS A 270 -21.76 6.48 5.48
N TYR A 271 -22.52 7.13 6.38
CA TYR A 271 -23.88 7.56 6.09
C TYR A 271 -24.29 8.78 6.91
N LEU A 272 -25.20 9.54 6.30
CA LEU A 272 -25.92 10.65 6.89
C LEU A 272 -27.40 10.43 6.60
N THR A 273 -28.21 10.22 7.65
CA THR A 273 -29.63 9.95 7.53
C THR A 273 -30.45 11.01 8.23
N PHE A 274 -31.35 11.63 7.52
CA PHE A 274 -32.38 12.49 8.04
C PHE A 274 -33.68 11.71 8.10
N ASN A 275 -34.40 11.80 9.22
CA ASN A 275 -35.71 11.20 9.37
C ASN A 275 -36.68 12.23 9.96
N TYR A 276 -37.86 12.31 9.36
CA TYR A 276 -38.96 13.13 9.86
C TYR A 276 -40.20 12.26 10.02
N SER A 277 -40.69 12.12 11.25
CA SER A 277 -41.95 11.42 11.56
C SER A 277 -43.08 12.42 11.74
N LEU A 278 -44.17 12.26 11.01
CA LEU A 278 -45.32 13.15 11.19
C LEU A 278 -45.87 13.07 12.61
N PRO A 279 -46.35 14.21 13.16
CA PRO A 279 -47.00 14.23 14.49
C PRO A 279 -48.20 13.28 14.54
N LYS A 280 -48.40 12.61 15.66
CA LYS A 280 -49.48 11.64 15.87
C LYS A 280 -50.86 12.22 15.52
N ASN A 281 -51.13 13.49 15.86
CA ASN A 281 -52.40 14.15 15.56
C ASN A 281 -52.65 14.33 14.07
N THR A 282 -51.58 14.49 13.27
CA THR A 282 -51.69 14.61 11.81
C THR A 282 -52.00 13.29 11.15
N VAL A 283 -51.24 12.24 11.48
CA VAL A 283 -51.41 10.89 10.90
C VAL A 283 -52.77 10.27 11.29
N LYS A 284 -53.25 10.55 12.51
CA LYS A 284 -54.58 10.12 12.95
C LYS A 284 -55.71 10.71 12.12
N LYS A 285 -55.61 11.95 11.68
CA LYS A 285 -56.60 12.56 10.74
C LYS A 285 -56.56 11.91 9.38
N MET A 286 -55.50 11.25 9.00
CA MET A 286 -55.32 10.53 7.72
C MET A 286 -55.69 9.05 7.86
N ASN A 287 -56.18 8.58 9.02
CA ASN A 287 -56.39 7.17 9.35
C ASN A 287 -55.14 6.31 9.15
N ILE A 288 -53.99 6.89 9.40
CA ILE A 288 -52.71 6.20 9.33
C ILE A 288 -52.11 6.13 10.72
N GLU A 289 -51.52 5.00 11.08
CA GLU A 289 -50.94 4.78 12.41
C GLU A 289 -49.61 5.52 12.56
N ARG A 290 -48.77 5.46 11.54
CA ARG A 290 -47.48 6.14 11.49
C ARG A 290 -47.07 6.47 10.04
N LEU A 291 -46.49 7.65 9.83
CA LEU A 291 -45.89 8.05 8.58
C LEU A 291 -44.56 8.75 8.86
N SER A 292 -43.50 8.24 8.27
CA SER A 292 -42.14 8.80 8.39
C SER A 292 -41.51 8.88 7.03
N PHE A 293 -40.74 9.94 6.80
CA PHE A 293 -39.90 10.14 5.64
C PHE A 293 -38.46 10.08 6.05
N TYR A 294 -37.65 9.42 5.28
CA TYR A 294 -36.21 9.39 5.50
C TYR A 294 -35.46 9.66 4.21
N LEU A 295 -34.31 10.32 4.37
CA LEU A 295 -33.36 10.62 3.31
C LEU A 295 -31.99 10.21 3.79
N THR A 296 -31.33 9.31 3.06
CA THR A 296 -30.01 8.79 3.40
C THR A 296 -29.02 9.08 2.30
N PHE A 297 -27.89 9.64 2.68
CA PHE A 297 -26.72 9.81 1.84
C PHE A 297 -25.65 8.82 2.31
N ASN A 298 -25.05 8.07 1.39
CA ASN A 298 -24.00 7.12 1.69
C ASN A 298 -22.69 7.59 1.06
N ASN A 299 -21.57 7.35 1.79
CA ASN A 299 -20.20 7.63 1.32
C ASN A 299 -20.01 9.05 0.76
N LEU A 300 -20.55 10.06 1.48
CA LEU A 300 -20.54 11.45 1.01
C LEU A 300 -19.14 12.01 0.78
N PHE A 301 -18.18 11.64 1.63
CA PHE A 301 -16.78 12.02 1.46
C PHE A 301 -15.85 11.06 2.19
N VAL A 302 -14.61 11.06 1.76
CA VAL A 302 -13.47 10.40 2.43
C VAL A 302 -12.33 11.39 2.57
N LEU A 303 -11.72 11.41 3.74
CA LEU A 303 -10.49 12.14 4.04
C LEU A 303 -9.36 11.10 4.12
N THR A 304 -8.40 11.19 3.22
CA THR A 304 -7.28 10.27 3.12
C THR A 304 -6.09 10.96 2.45
N LYS A 305 -4.88 10.40 2.66
CA LYS A 305 -3.67 10.76 1.92
C LYS A 305 -3.41 9.81 0.75
N TYR A 306 -4.18 8.73 0.66
CA TYR A 306 -4.08 7.78 -0.45
C TYR A 306 -4.47 8.48 -1.76
N THR A 307 -3.63 8.34 -2.77
CA THR A 307 -3.81 9.02 -4.07
C THR A 307 -4.57 8.18 -5.11
N GLY A 308 -4.87 6.93 -4.77
CA GLY A 308 -5.67 6.03 -5.61
C GLY A 308 -7.17 6.27 -5.50
N VAL A 309 -7.96 5.36 -6.07
CA VAL A 309 -9.41 5.56 -6.23
C VAL A 309 -10.15 5.53 -4.89
N ASP A 310 -9.93 4.53 -4.05
CA ASP A 310 -10.62 4.38 -2.76
C ASP A 310 -9.81 3.50 -1.80
N PRO A 311 -9.41 4.02 -0.61
CA PRO A 311 -8.60 3.26 0.35
C PRO A 311 -9.37 2.14 1.07
N GLU A 312 -10.69 2.06 0.94
CA GLU A 312 -11.51 1.00 1.55
C GLU A 312 -11.65 -0.24 0.63
N VAL A 313 -11.50 -0.07 -0.67
CA VAL A 313 -11.81 -1.09 -1.70
C VAL A 313 -10.53 -1.72 -2.31
N VAL A 314 -9.39 -1.46 -1.76
CA VAL A 314 -8.09 -1.99 -2.25
C VAL A 314 -7.70 -3.25 -1.50
#